data_902fb21f138fed3f76c0ec6d683b4b30
#
_entry.id   902fb21f138fed3f76c0ec6d683b4b30
#
_cell.length_a   1.000
_cell.length_b   1.000
_cell.length_c   1.000
_cell.angle_alpha   90.00
_cell.angle_beta   90.00
_cell.angle_gamma   90.00
#
_symmetry.space_group_name_H-M   'P 1'
#
loop_
_entity.id
_entity.type
_entity.pdbx_description
1 polymer ?
#
loop_
_entity_poly.entity_id
_entity_poly.type
_entity_poly.pdbx_seq_one_letter_code
_entity_poly.pdbx_strand_id
1 'polypeptide(L)'
;MIEYKAGRKMVIGICDDDKKWRESCKRTLIGFSTMIDMGMEVMCFSTAEELLEYKETPLDAVFLDIELGRSNGIFVAKKLNKVRPNCKIIYMTNYLHYATEIYNTE
;
A
#
# COMPACT_ATOMS: atom_id res chain seq x y z
N MET A 1 -16.08 1.33 -3.25
CA MET A 1 -16.06 0.83 -1.86
C MET A 1 -15.72 -0.65 -1.84
N ILE A 2 -14.91 -1.07 -0.89
CA ILE A 2 -14.58 -2.49 -0.72
C ILE A 2 -15.66 -3.12 0.14
N GLU A 3 -16.30 -4.16 -0.38
CA GLU A 3 -17.34 -4.87 0.36
C GLU A 3 -16.74 -6.06 1.11
N TYR A 4 -17.03 -6.14 2.40
CA TYR A 4 -16.67 -7.30 3.20
C TYR A 4 -17.70 -8.40 3.01
N LYS A 5 -17.22 -9.59 2.71
CA LYS A 5 -18.05 -10.80 2.67
C LYS A 5 -17.54 -11.80 3.71
N ALA A 6 -18.44 -12.39 4.46
CA ALA A 6 -18.08 -13.37 5.47
C ALA A 6 -17.23 -14.48 4.85
N GLY A 7 -16.13 -14.82 5.50
CA GLY A 7 -15.22 -15.86 5.05
C GLY A 7 -14.22 -15.42 3.96
N ARG A 8 -14.34 -14.19 3.42
CA ARG A 8 -13.41 -13.67 2.43
C ARG A 8 -12.27 -12.93 3.12
N LYS A 9 -11.03 -13.19 2.69
CA LYS A 9 -9.89 -12.43 3.14
C LYS A 9 -9.74 -11.16 2.31
N MET A 10 -9.44 -10.06 2.98
CA MET A 10 -9.03 -8.82 2.33
C MET A 10 -7.55 -8.97 1.94
N VAL A 11 -7.22 -8.75 0.68
CA VAL A 11 -5.84 -8.82 0.20
C VAL A 11 -5.32 -7.42 -0.02
N ILE A 12 -4.32 -7.03 0.75
CA ILE A 12 -3.76 -5.69 0.75
C ILE A 12 -2.31 -5.73 0.31
N GLY A 13 -1.95 -4.86 -0.62
CA GLY A 13 -0.56 -4.66 -1.00
C GLY A 13 0.04 -3.47 -0.27
N ILE A 14 1.33 -3.57 0.05
CA ILE A 14 2.11 -2.44 0.57
C ILE A 14 3.32 -2.30 -0.33
N CYS A 15 3.47 -1.16 -0.98
CA CYS A 15 4.59 -0.90 -1.87
C CYS A 15 5.40 0.29 -1.37
N ASP A 16 6.60 0.01 -0.87
CA ASP A 16 7.49 1.00 -0.28
C ASP A 16 8.90 0.42 -0.33
N ASP A 17 9.89 1.22 -0.69
CA ASP A 17 11.29 0.77 -0.75
C ASP A 17 11.95 0.64 0.61
N ASP A 18 11.36 1.20 1.67
CA ASP A 18 11.87 1.10 3.04
C ASP A 18 11.32 -0.15 3.72
N LYS A 19 12.20 -1.11 3.94
CA LYS A 19 11.84 -2.39 4.57
C LYS A 19 11.23 -2.23 5.96
N LYS A 20 11.80 -1.36 6.78
CA LYS A 20 11.30 -1.14 8.14
C LYS A 20 9.89 -0.57 8.13
N TRP A 21 9.65 0.36 7.22
CA TRP A 21 8.33 0.97 7.06
C TRP A 21 7.30 -0.05 6.56
N ARG A 22 7.68 -0.87 5.58
CA ARG A 22 6.79 -1.95 5.09
C ARG A 22 6.40 -2.89 6.22
N GLU A 23 7.37 -3.34 7.00
CA GLU A 23 7.13 -4.27 8.10
C GLU A 23 6.26 -3.65 9.19
N SER A 24 6.50 -2.39 9.52
CA SER A 24 5.69 -1.65 10.49
C SER A 24 4.25 -1.51 10.02
N CYS A 25 4.06 -1.14 8.76
CA CYS A 25 2.76 -0.99 8.16
C CYS A 25 2.00 -2.33 8.14
N LYS A 26 2.70 -3.39 7.76
CA LYS A 26 2.12 -4.75 7.77
C LYS A 26 1.64 -5.16 9.15
N ARG A 27 2.47 -4.95 10.18
CA ARG A 27 2.09 -5.28 11.56
C ARG A 27 0.87 -4.50 12.01
N THR A 28 0.81 -3.22 11.67
CA THR A 28 -0.32 -2.37 12.03
C THR A 28 -1.61 -2.86 11.39
N LEU A 29 -1.56 -3.18 10.10
CA LEU A 29 -2.73 -3.66 9.37
C LEU A 29 -3.22 -5.01 9.91
N ILE A 30 -2.31 -5.93 10.15
CA ILE A 30 -2.66 -7.25 10.68
C ILE A 30 -3.24 -7.13 12.09
N GLY A 31 -2.64 -6.28 12.94
CA GLY A 31 -3.16 -6.03 14.27
C GLY A 31 -4.58 -5.47 14.24
N PHE A 32 -4.82 -4.52 13.35
CA PHE A 32 -6.14 -3.94 13.17
C PHE A 32 -7.15 -4.99 12.69
N SER A 33 -6.77 -5.82 11.72
CA SER A 33 -7.65 -6.86 11.20
C SER A 33 -8.05 -7.86 12.28
N THR A 34 -7.14 -8.17 13.21
CA THR A 34 -7.42 -9.03 14.33
C THR A 34 -8.46 -8.39 15.27
N MET A 35 -8.31 -7.09 15.53
CA MET A 35 -9.25 -6.37 16.38
C MET A 35 -10.68 -6.38 15.85
N ILE A 36 -10.85 -6.26 14.54
CA ILE A 36 -12.16 -6.21 13.91
C ILE A 36 -12.64 -7.55 13.39
N ASP A 37 -11.90 -8.62 13.70
CA ASP A 37 -12.21 -9.99 13.26
C ASP A 37 -12.41 -10.11 11.75
N MET A 38 -11.52 -9.47 10.99
CA MET A 38 -11.54 -9.52 9.53
C MET A 38 -10.29 -10.24 9.02
N GLY A 39 -10.47 -11.28 8.22
CA GLY A 39 -9.34 -11.96 7.59
C GLY A 39 -8.58 -11.02 6.66
N MET A 40 -7.27 -10.96 6.78
CA MET A 40 -6.44 -10.09 5.96
C MET A 40 -5.15 -10.78 5.56
N GLU A 41 -4.78 -10.65 4.30
CA GLU A 41 -3.51 -11.08 3.78
C GLU A 41 -2.77 -9.87 3.28
N VAL A 42 -1.50 -9.69 3.67
CA VAL A 42 -0.71 -8.53 3.29
C VAL A 42 0.47 -8.96 2.44
N MET A 43 0.55 -8.40 1.24
CA MET A 43 1.62 -8.65 0.28
C MET A 43 2.52 -7.41 0.25
N CYS A 44 3.83 -7.60 0.42
CA CYS A 44 4.78 -6.50 0.44
C CYS A 44 5.60 -6.47 -0.84
N PHE A 45 5.77 -5.28 -1.39
CA PHE A 45 6.56 -5.04 -2.61
C PHE A 45 7.58 -3.95 -2.33
N SER A 46 8.81 -4.15 -2.73
CA SER A 46 9.87 -3.17 -2.53
C SER A 46 10.06 -2.23 -3.71
N THR A 47 9.53 -2.60 -4.88
CA THR A 47 9.64 -1.80 -6.10
C THR A 47 8.31 -1.72 -6.83
N ALA A 48 8.20 -0.71 -7.70
CA ALA A 48 7.05 -0.57 -8.57
C ALA A 48 6.91 -1.78 -9.52
N GLU A 49 8.04 -2.27 -10.01
CA GLU A 49 8.07 -3.39 -10.93
C GLU A 49 7.49 -4.64 -10.29
N GLU A 50 7.88 -4.94 -9.05
CA GLU A 50 7.32 -6.08 -8.32
C GLU A 50 5.81 -5.98 -8.19
N LEU A 51 5.31 -4.80 -7.84
CA LEU A 51 3.87 -4.56 -7.69
C LEU A 51 3.14 -4.75 -9.01
N LEU A 52 3.65 -4.14 -10.08
CA LEU A 52 2.98 -4.16 -11.38
C LEU A 52 3.03 -5.54 -12.04
N GLU A 53 4.04 -6.33 -11.74
CA GLU A 53 4.19 -7.68 -12.28
C GLU A 53 3.42 -8.74 -11.47
N TYR A 54 3.01 -8.42 -10.25
CA TYR A 54 2.31 -9.36 -9.40
C TYR A 54 0.91 -9.65 -9.95
N LYS A 55 0.62 -10.91 -10.22
CA LYS A 55 -0.66 -11.31 -10.83
C LYS A 55 -1.27 -12.57 -10.19
N GLU A 56 -0.69 -13.04 -9.10
CA GLU A 56 -1.13 -14.30 -8.48
C GLU A 56 -2.52 -14.22 -7.86
N THR A 57 -2.84 -13.10 -7.20
CA THR A 57 -4.15 -12.89 -6.61
C THR A 57 -4.63 -11.47 -6.88
N PRO A 58 -5.96 -11.22 -6.86
CA PRO A 58 -6.46 -9.86 -6.88
C PRO A 58 -6.01 -9.12 -5.62
N LEU A 59 -5.78 -7.81 -5.76
CA LEU A 59 -5.49 -6.92 -4.64
C LEU A 59 -6.70 -6.04 -4.42
N ASP A 60 -7.23 -6.03 -3.20
CA ASP A 60 -8.38 -5.17 -2.87
C ASP A 60 -7.94 -3.72 -2.70
N ALA A 61 -6.77 -3.51 -2.13
CA ALA A 61 -6.21 -2.18 -1.97
C ALA A 61 -4.67 -2.26 -1.95
N VAL A 62 -4.03 -1.16 -2.29
CA VAL A 62 -2.58 -1.03 -2.21
C VAL A 62 -2.24 0.27 -1.49
N PHE A 63 -1.42 0.17 -0.45
CA PHE A 63 -0.78 1.31 0.16
C PHE A 63 0.50 1.58 -0.63
N LEU A 64 0.57 2.72 -1.28
CA LEU A 64 1.62 3.04 -2.23
C LEU A 64 2.36 4.29 -1.78
N ASP A 65 3.67 4.17 -1.62
CA ASP A 65 4.51 5.31 -1.30
C ASP A 65 4.59 6.26 -2.49
N ILE A 66 4.36 7.55 -2.24
CA ILE A 66 4.47 8.58 -3.28
C ILE A 66 5.91 8.67 -3.79
N GLU A 67 6.88 8.55 -2.89
CA GLU A 67 8.30 8.60 -3.23
C GLU A 67 8.89 7.18 -3.26
N LEU A 68 8.60 6.44 -4.31
CA LEU A 68 9.01 5.04 -4.43
C LEU A 68 10.34 4.93 -5.17
N GLY A 69 11.43 5.05 -4.42
CA GLY A 69 12.78 4.98 -4.99
C GLY A 69 12.95 6.01 -6.10
N ARG A 70 13.23 5.55 -7.32
CA ARG A 70 13.36 6.42 -8.49
C ARG A 70 12.01 6.65 -9.18
N SER A 71 10.98 5.96 -8.77
CA SER A 71 9.67 6.03 -9.39
C SER A 71 8.79 7.04 -8.66
N ASN A 72 7.91 7.70 -9.42
CA ASN A 72 6.88 8.54 -8.83
C ASN A 72 5.66 7.69 -8.55
N GLY A 73 5.22 7.64 -7.29
CA GLY A 73 4.07 6.82 -6.88
C GLY A 73 2.80 7.16 -7.63
N ILE A 74 2.59 8.43 -7.98
CA ILE A 74 1.40 8.84 -8.74
C ILE A 74 1.42 8.22 -10.14
N PHE A 75 2.58 8.18 -10.78
CA PHE A 75 2.73 7.54 -12.09
C PHE A 75 2.50 6.03 -12.00
N VAL A 76 3.03 5.40 -10.96
CA VAL A 76 2.82 3.97 -10.70
C VAL A 76 1.33 3.69 -10.47
N ALA A 77 0.65 4.55 -9.72
CA ALA A 77 -0.79 4.41 -9.46
C ALA A 77 -1.60 4.45 -10.74
N LYS A 78 -1.25 5.32 -11.68
CA LYS A 78 -1.94 5.38 -12.97
C LYS A 78 -1.78 4.09 -13.75
N LYS A 79 -0.58 3.50 -13.75
CA LYS A 79 -0.34 2.21 -14.40
C LYS A 79 -1.11 1.09 -13.70
N LEU A 80 -1.08 1.09 -12.38
CA LEU A 80 -1.78 0.09 -11.59
C LEU A 80 -3.28 0.13 -11.85
N ASN A 81 -3.85 1.33 -11.94
CA ASN A 81 -5.27 1.49 -12.20
C ASN A 81 -5.69 0.92 -13.56
N LYS A 82 -4.80 0.94 -14.55
CA LYS A 82 -5.09 0.35 -15.86
C LYS A 82 -5.15 -1.16 -15.80
N VAL A 83 -4.25 -1.80 -15.04
CA VAL A 83 -4.18 -3.26 -14.97
C VAL A 83 -5.06 -3.83 -13.87
N ARG A 84 -5.40 -3.04 -12.86
CA ARG A 84 -6.23 -3.44 -11.72
C ARG A 84 -7.24 -2.33 -11.39
N PRO A 85 -8.26 -2.12 -12.25
CA PRO A 85 -9.17 -0.98 -12.07
C PRO A 85 -10.01 -1.05 -10.80
N ASN A 86 -10.18 -2.24 -10.22
CA ASN A 86 -10.97 -2.42 -8.99
C ASN A 86 -10.13 -2.33 -7.72
N CYS A 87 -8.81 -2.19 -7.84
CA CYS A 87 -7.92 -2.06 -6.70
C CYS A 87 -7.94 -0.62 -6.19
N LYS A 88 -8.21 -0.43 -4.91
CA LYS A 88 -8.15 0.90 -4.30
C LYS A 88 -6.70 1.26 -4.02
N ILE A 89 -6.33 2.50 -4.31
CA ILE A 89 -4.97 2.98 -4.10
C ILE A 89 -4.98 4.01 -2.99
N ILE A 90 -4.18 3.77 -1.97
CA ILE A 90 -4.04 4.65 -0.82
C ILE A 90 -2.60 5.12 -0.80
N TYR A 91 -2.39 6.42 -0.95
CA TYR A 91 -1.05 6.98 -0.92
C TYR A 91 -0.51 7.06 0.48
N MET A 92 0.76 6.68 0.63
CA MET A 92 1.50 6.87 1.86
C MET A 92 2.54 7.97 1.65
N THR A 93 2.85 8.68 2.72
CA THR A 93 3.92 9.67 2.72
C THR A 93 4.80 9.45 3.94
N ASN A 94 6.07 9.83 3.82
CA ASN A 94 6.94 9.86 4.97
C ASN A 94 6.59 11.12 5.78
N TYR A 95 5.74 10.93 6.77
CA TYR A 95 5.23 12.04 7.59
C TYR A 95 6.36 12.86 8.23
N LEU A 96 7.39 12.19 8.75
CA LEU A 96 8.50 12.89 9.39
C LEU A 96 9.24 13.78 8.40
N HIS A 97 9.46 13.30 7.19
CA HIS A 97 10.11 14.07 6.14
C HIS A 97 9.28 15.31 5.79
N TYR A 98 7.98 15.14 5.56
CA TYR A 98 7.09 16.26 5.24
C TYR A 98 6.93 17.22 6.41
N ALA A 99 6.86 16.72 7.62
CA ALA A 99 6.77 17.57 8.79
C ALA A 99 8.01 18.46 8.92
N THR A 100 9.20 17.90 8.68
CA THR A 100 10.45 18.64 8.70
C THR A 100 10.46 19.75 7.64
N GLU A 101 10.02 19.44 6.43
CA GLU A 101 9.94 20.44 5.35
C GLU A 101 8.96 21.55 5.67
N ILE A 102 7.80 21.22 6.22
CA ILE A 102 6.80 22.22 6.59
C ILE A 102 7.35 23.18 7.64
N TYR A 103 8.03 22.66 8.65
CA TYR A 103 8.60 23.50 9.69
C TYR A 103 9.79 24.35 9.23
N ASN A 104 10.46 23.92 8.17
CA ASN A 104 11.63 24.63 7.64
C ASN A 104 11.32 25.63 6.53
N THR A 105 10.08 25.75 6.13
CA THR A 105 9.68 26.61 4.98
C THR A 105 9.19 28.00 5.37
N GLU A 106 9.41 28.42 6.56
CA GLU A 106 9.00 29.78 6.97
C GLU A 106 9.83 30.89 6.32
#